data_01f13edc21cf1e9c4003ba882370350b
#
_entry.id   01f13edc21cf1e9c4003ba882370350b
#
_cell.length_a   1.000
_cell.length_b   1.000
_cell.length_c   1.000
_cell.angle_alpha   90.00
_cell.angle_beta   90.00
_cell.angle_gamma   90.00
#
_symmetry.space_group_name_H-M   'P 1'
#
loop_
_entity.id
_entity.type
_entity.pdbx_description
1 polymer ?
#
loop_
_entity_poly.entity_id
_entity_poly.type
_entity_poly.pdbx_seq_one_letter_code
_entity_poly.pdbx_strand_id
1 'polypeptide(L)'
;MGINSKSFKNFSRLDNILIIGNGGRENSLAWAIQKNELVKKVFLTPGNAGSERISKCERIKIDINNKKELVEKLDFLKVDLIVIGPEIPLAEGLADFLRKKDFKVFGPGKDGAKLEYSKSWAKEFMRDANIPTAKFWKVNSLEEAKSIIHLSSIPLVVKADGLASGKGVFIPDSKEECIRATESIFNLSLIHI
;
A
#
# COMPACT_ATOMS: atom_id res chain seq x y z
N MET A 1 26.96 18.84 -13.02
CA MET A 1 27.54 17.61 -12.43
C MET A 1 27.09 16.43 -13.26
N GLY A 2 27.98 15.85 -14.06
CA GLY A 2 27.66 14.71 -14.93
C GLY A 2 27.53 13.43 -14.10
N ILE A 3 26.43 12.75 -14.23
CA ILE A 3 26.21 11.43 -13.63
C ILE A 3 27.16 10.47 -14.35
N ASN A 4 28.09 9.89 -13.59
CA ASN A 4 29.14 9.03 -14.08
C ASN A 4 28.53 7.72 -14.62
N SER A 5 28.50 7.55 -15.93
CA SER A 5 27.91 6.40 -16.66
C SER A 5 28.54 5.03 -16.34
N LYS A 6 29.62 5.02 -15.55
CA LYS A 6 30.29 3.78 -15.11
C LYS A 6 29.62 3.04 -13.95
N SER A 7 28.65 3.65 -13.26
CA SER A 7 27.96 3.06 -12.10
C SER A 7 26.84 2.05 -12.45
N PHE A 8 26.41 1.98 -13.70
CA PHE A 8 25.29 1.11 -14.12
C PHE A 8 25.68 -0.27 -14.62
N LYS A 9 26.96 -0.63 -14.62
CA LYS A 9 27.43 -1.91 -15.21
C LYS A 9 27.24 -3.17 -14.37
N ASN A 10 26.68 -3.08 -13.15
CA ASN A 10 26.41 -4.22 -12.26
C ASN A 10 24.94 -4.40 -11.89
N PHE A 11 24.00 -4.04 -12.75
CA PHE A 11 22.64 -4.53 -12.57
C PHE A 11 22.64 -6.02 -12.95
N SER A 12 22.57 -6.87 -11.94
CA SER A 12 22.25 -8.27 -12.14
C SER A 12 20.96 -8.35 -12.97
N ARG A 13 20.99 -9.15 -14.04
CA ARG A 13 19.85 -9.37 -14.91
C ARG A 13 18.62 -9.72 -14.08
N LEU A 14 17.48 -9.06 -14.34
CA LEU A 14 16.21 -9.31 -13.66
C LEU A 14 15.33 -10.14 -14.63
N ASP A 15 15.57 -11.44 -14.68
CA ASP A 15 14.87 -12.34 -15.61
C ASP A 15 13.43 -12.60 -15.17
N ASN A 16 13.22 -12.90 -13.88
CA ASN A 16 11.96 -13.33 -13.30
C ASN A 16 11.49 -12.35 -12.24
N ILE A 17 10.32 -11.77 -12.43
CA ILE A 17 9.73 -10.80 -11.51
C ILE A 17 8.42 -11.35 -10.96
N LEU A 18 8.21 -11.25 -9.66
CA LEU A 18 6.92 -11.54 -9.04
C LEU A 18 6.22 -10.24 -8.67
N ILE A 19 4.97 -10.09 -9.07
CA ILE A 19 4.08 -9.03 -8.61
C ILE A 19 3.03 -9.63 -7.68
N ILE A 20 2.97 -9.12 -6.46
CA ILE A 20 1.94 -9.49 -5.48
C ILE A 20 0.79 -8.50 -5.59
N GLY A 21 -0.43 -9.01 -5.81
CA GLY A 21 -1.65 -8.25 -5.94
C GLY A 21 -2.52 -8.68 -7.12
N ASN A 22 -3.73 -8.14 -7.22
CA ASN A 22 -4.74 -8.53 -8.21
C ASN A 22 -5.52 -7.35 -8.80
N GLY A 23 -5.15 -6.12 -8.48
CA GLY A 23 -5.83 -4.92 -8.94
C GLY A 23 -5.39 -4.45 -10.32
N GLY A 24 -6.01 -3.38 -10.80
CA GLY A 24 -5.62 -2.70 -12.04
C GLY A 24 -4.22 -2.11 -11.97
N ARG A 25 -3.78 -1.67 -10.78
CA ARG A 25 -2.41 -1.17 -10.54
C ARG A 25 -1.37 -2.25 -10.84
N GLU A 26 -1.53 -3.44 -10.28
CA GLU A 26 -0.61 -4.56 -10.47
C GLU A 26 -0.61 -5.04 -11.92
N ASN A 27 -1.78 -5.03 -12.56
CA ASN A 27 -1.90 -5.36 -13.98
C ASN A 27 -1.16 -4.33 -14.87
N SER A 28 -1.26 -3.05 -14.55
CA SER A 28 -0.55 -1.98 -15.27
C SER A 28 0.97 -2.07 -15.08
N LEU A 29 1.42 -2.41 -13.86
CA LEU A 29 2.83 -2.67 -13.59
C LEU A 29 3.35 -3.86 -14.40
N ALA A 30 2.61 -4.97 -14.45
CA ALA A 30 2.95 -6.13 -15.25
C ALA A 30 3.08 -5.79 -16.75
N TRP A 31 2.11 -5.03 -17.26
CA TRP A 31 2.12 -4.57 -18.66
C TRP A 31 3.32 -3.66 -18.98
N ALA A 32 3.73 -2.80 -18.05
CA ALA A 32 4.89 -1.95 -18.24
C ALA A 32 6.21 -2.76 -18.16
N ILE A 33 6.35 -3.59 -17.13
CA ILE A 33 7.55 -4.37 -16.85
C ILE A 33 7.87 -5.37 -17.96
N GLN A 34 6.86 -6.07 -18.49
CA GLN A 34 7.05 -7.08 -19.53
C GLN A 34 7.61 -6.53 -20.85
N LYS A 35 7.49 -5.21 -21.07
CA LYS A 35 8.05 -4.55 -22.26
C LYS A 35 9.58 -4.50 -22.25
N ASN A 36 10.20 -4.62 -21.09
CA ASN A 36 11.65 -4.64 -20.99
C ASN A 36 12.19 -5.96 -21.56
N GLU A 37 13.15 -5.87 -22.49
CA GLU A 37 13.75 -7.03 -23.15
C GLU A 37 14.55 -7.90 -22.18
N LEU A 38 15.09 -7.33 -21.11
CA LEU A 38 15.83 -8.04 -20.08
C LEU A 38 14.93 -8.91 -19.18
N VAL A 39 13.61 -8.66 -19.17
CA VAL A 39 12.65 -9.43 -18.41
C VAL A 39 12.17 -10.61 -19.24
N LYS A 40 12.33 -11.81 -18.72
CA LYS A 40 11.85 -13.05 -19.35
C LYS A 40 10.43 -13.40 -18.94
N LYS A 41 10.13 -13.30 -17.64
CA LYS A 41 8.85 -13.72 -17.08
C LYS A 41 8.39 -12.76 -15.97
N VAL A 42 7.09 -12.51 -15.95
CA VAL A 42 6.42 -11.77 -14.87
C VAL A 42 5.35 -12.68 -14.27
N PHE A 43 5.55 -13.11 -13.04
CA PHE A 43 4.56 -13.85 -12.29
C PHE A 43 3.65 -12.89 -11.52
N LEU A 44 2.37 -13.22 -11.41
CA LEU A 44 1.41 -12.46 -10.61
C LEU A 44 0.68 -13.37 -9.62
N THR A 45 0.63 -12.99 -8.36
CA THR A 45 -0.10 -13.73 -7.33
C THR A 45 -1.01 -12.80 -6.52
N PRO A 46 -2.32 -13.06 -6.47
CA PRO A 46 -3.07 -14.02 -7.29
C PRO A 46 -3.30 -13.55 -8.74
N GLY A 47 -2.96 -12.29 -9.07
CA GLY A 47 -3.25 -11.69 -10.37
C GLY A 47 -4.76 -11.63 -10.68
N ASN A 48 -5.12 -11.22 -11.87
CA ASN A 48 -6.51 -11.18 -12.35
C ASN A 48 -6.61 -11.70 -13.80
N ALA A 49 -7.83 -11.81 -14.32
CA ALA A 49 -8.06 -12.33 -15.68
C ALA A 49 -7.38 -11.50 -16.79
N GLY A 50 -7.10 -10.21 -16.55
CA GLY A 50 -6.35 -9.36 -17.48
C GLY A 50 -4.86 -9.70 -17.52
N SER A 51 -4.31 -10.22 -16.42
CA SER A 51 -2.88 -10.56 -16.33
C SER A 51 -2.44 -11.65 -17.31
N GLU A 52 -3.32 -12.62 -17.57
CA GLU A 52 -3.03 -13.74 -18.50
C GLU A 52 -2.99 -13.31 -19.98
N ARG A 53 -3.52 -12.12 -20.27
CA ARG A 53 -3.53 -11.54 -21.63
C ARG A 53 -2.28 -10.73 -21.93
N ILE A 54 -1.42 -10.54 -20.95
CA ILE A 54 -0.19 -9.75 -21.09
C ILE A 54 0.95 -10.70 -21.46
N SER A 55 1.69 -10.36 -22.51
CA SER A 55 2.88 -11.15 -22.93
C SER A 55 3.85 -11.32 -21.76
N LYS A 56 4.56 -12.44 -21.70
CA LYS A 56 5.49 -12.83 -20.63
C LYS A 56 4.87 -12.93 -19.22
N CYS A 57 3.55 -12.69 -19.05
CA CYS A 57 2.90 -12.74 -17.75
C CYS A 57 2.23 -14.09 -17.51
N GLU A 58 2.30 -14.55 -16.27
CA GLU A 58 1.69 -15.79 -15.81
C GLU A 58 1.11 -15.61 -14.41
N ARG A 59 -0.15 -16.01 -14.24
CA ARG A 59 -0.76 -16.08 -12.92
C ARG A 59 -0.32 -17.36 -12.22
N ILE A 60 0.08 -17.20 -10.97
CA ILE A 60 0.45 -18.31 -10.10
C ILE A 60 -0.30 -18.23 -8.79
N LYS A 61 -0.53 -19.37 -8.15
CA LYS A 61 -1.15 -19.42 -6.85
C LYS A 61 -0.08 -19.61 -5.78
N ILE A 62 0.10 -18.59 -4.95
CA ILE A 62 0.96 -18.64 -3.75
C ILE A 62 0.16 -18.06 -2.59
N ASP A 63 0.13 -18.77 -1.47
CA ASP A 63 -0.35 -18.19 -0.22
C ASP A 63 0.77 -17.35 0.41
N ILE A 64 0.66 -16.03 0.30
CA ILE A 64 1.64 -15.09 0.86
C ILE A 64 1.65 -15.07 2.40
N ASN A 65 0.64 -15.63 3.06
CA ASN A 65 0.58 -15.76 4.52
C ASN A 65 1.38 -16.97 5.00
N ASN A 66 1.46 -18.02 4.20
CA ASN A 66 2.33 -19.16 4.44
C ASN A 66 3.78 -18.79 4.06
N LYS A 67 4.51 -18.22 5.01
CA LYS A 67 5.88 -17.70 4.78
C LYS A 67 6.87 -18.76 4.29
N LYS A 68 6.71 -20.02 4.69
CA LYS A 68 7.56 -21.14 4.26
C LYS A 68 7.30 -21.47 2.79
N GLU A 69 6.05 -21.70 2.44
CA GLU A 69 5.64 -21.98 1.06
C GLU A 69 6.03 -20.83 0.11
N LEU A 70 5.85 -19.58 0.55
CA LEU A 70 6.25 -18.41 -0.22
C LEU A 70 7.73 -18.47 -0.58
N VAL A 71 8.63 -18.66 0.40
CA VAL A 71 10.09 -18.71 0.15
C VAL A 71 10.44 -19.88 -0.78
N GLU A 72 9.92 -21.08 -0.53
CA GLU A 72 10.17 -22.25 -1.38
C GLU A 72 9.74 -22.00 -2.84
N LYS A 73 8.60 -21.35 -3.06
CA LYS A 73 8.12 -20.99 -4.39
C LYS A 73 8.98 -19.93 -5.07
N LEU A 74 9.40 -18.90 -4.32
CA LEU A 74 10.29 -17.85 -4.84
C LEU A 74 11.63 -18.43 -5.33
N ASP A 75 12.21 -19.33 -4.54
CA ASP A 75 13.46 -20.03 -4.89
C ASP A 75 13.28 -20.96 -6.11
N PHE A 76 12.19 -21.73 -6.12
CA PHE A 76 11.87 -22.63 -7.27
C PHE A 76 11.70 -21.84 -8.57
N LEU A 77 11.00 -20.72 -8.53
CA LEU A 77 10.75 -19.84 -9.69
C LEU A 77 11.95 -18.95 -10.02
N LYS A 78 13.00 -18.97 -9.21
CA LYS A 78 14.19 -18.11 -9.34
C LYS A 78 13.81 -16.64 -9.49
N VAL A 79 12.99 -16.13 -8.57
CA VAL A 79 12.50 -14.76 -8.61
C VAL A 79 13.64 -13.79 -8.27
N ASP A 80 13.93 -12.87 -9.17
CA ASP A 80 15.01 -11.87 -9.01
C ASP A 80 14.52 -10.60 -8.31
N LEU A 81 13.24 -10.25 -8.49
CA LEU A 81 12.63 -9.05 -7.90
C LEU A 81 11.17 -9.33 -7.55
N ILE A 82 10.77 -8.87 -6.37
CA ILE A 82 9.39 -8.93 -5.90
C ILE A 82 8.84 -7.51 -5.84
N VAL A 83 7.67 -7.28 -6.44
CA VAL A 83 6.93 -6.02 -6.38
C VAL A 83 5.66 -6.26 -5.57
N ILE A 84 5.50 -5.53 -4.47
CA ILE A 84 4.31 -5.63 -3.61
C ILE A 84 3.40 -4.44 -3.91
N GLY A 85 2.26 -4.70 -4.55
CA GLY A 85 1.30 -3.68 -4.94
C GLY A 85 0.34 -3.24 -3.82
N PRO A 86 -0.36 -4.17 -3.13
CA PRO A 86 -1.37 -3.81 -2.14
C PRO A 86 -0.75 -3.40 -0.80
N GLU A 87 -1.47 -2.52 -0.09
CA GLU A 87 -1.06 -1.95 1.19
C GLU A 87 -1.09 -2.95 2.35
N ILE A 88 -2.02 -3.92 2.35
CA ILE A 88 -2.17 -4.87 3.46
C ILE A 88 -0.89 -5.70 3.70
N PRO A 89 -0.31 -6.39 2.70
CA PRO A 89 0.92 -7.14 2.91
C PRO A 89 2.10 -6.26 3.35
N LEU A 90 2.14 -5.00 2.91
CA LEU A 90 3.17 -4.04 3.33
C LEU A 90 2.99 -3.65 4.80
N ALA A 91 1.76 -3.36 5.22
CA ALA A 91 1.42 -3.06 6.62
C ALA A 91 1.70 -4.25 7.56
N GLU A 92 1.56 -5.48 7.07
CA GLU A 92 1.90 -6.72 7.79
C GLU A 92 3.41 -7.01 7.82
N GLY A 93 4.22 -6.27 7.05
CA GLY A 93 5.68 -6.38 7.05
C GLY A 93 6.23 -7.45 6.11
N LEU A 94 5.48 -7.83 5.07
CA LEU A 94 5.93 -8.82 4.09
C LEU A 94 7.23 -8.40 3.40
N ALA A 95 7.38 -7.10 3.09
CA ALA A 95 8.61 -6.58 2.47
C ALA A 95 9.84 -6.78 3.36
N ASP A 96 9.70 -6.51 4.66
CA ASP A 96 10.79 -6.67 5.62
C ASP A 96 11.15 -8.15 5.82
N PHE A 97 10.13 -9.02 5.88
CA PHE A 97 10.35 -10.46 5.96
C PHE A 97 11.14 -10.98 4.75
N LEU A 98 10.75 -10.60 3.54
CA LEU A 98 11.39 -11.06 2.31
C LEU A 98 12.82 -10.52 2.17
N ARG A 99 13.07 -9.25 2.55
CA ARG A 99 14.42 -8.68 2.59
C ARG A 99 15.34 -9.41 3.57
N LYS A 100 14.82 -9.83 4.74
CA LYS A 100 15.57 -10.66 5.71
C LYS A 100 15.91 -12.06 5.18
N LYS A 101 15.27 -12.46 4.06
CA LYS A 101 15.56 -13.69 3.32
C LYS A 101 16.36 -13.42 2.04
N ASP A 102 17.01 -12.26 1.96
CA ASP A 102 17.88 -11.82 0.87
C ASP A 102 17.17 -11.62 -0.48
N PHE A 103 15.83 -11.58 -0.52
CA PHE A 103 15.10 -11.22 -1.72
C PHE A 103 15.13 -9.72 -1.98
N LYS A 104 15.26 -9.34 -3.26
CA LYS A 104 15.07 -7.95 -3.69
C LYS A 104 13.58 -7.63 -3.71
N VAL A 105 13.17 -6.60 -3.00
CA VAL A 105 11.76 -6.21 -2.87
C VAL A 105 11.58 -4.73 -3.21
N PHE A 106 10.68 -4.44 -4.13
CA PHE A 106 10.15 -3.12 -4.38
C PHE A 106 8.84 -2.94 -3.59
N GLY A 107 8.87 -2.05 -2.63
CA GLY A 107 7.78 -1.74 -1.70
C GLY A 107 8.36 -1.20 -0.39
N PRO A 108 7.65 -0.34 0.35
CA PRO A 108 8.11 0.14 1.66
C PRO A 108 8.15 -1.01 2.67
N GLY A 109 8.98 -0.87 3.70
CA GLY A 109 8.88 -1.70 4.90
C GLY A 109 7.64 -1.32 5.72
N LYS A 110 7.37 -2.09 6.78
CA LYS A 110 6.20 -1.89 7.65
C LYS A 110 6.10 -0.45 8.19
N ASP A 111 7.23 0.12 8.58
CA ASP A 111 7.25 1.50 9.10
C ASP A 111 6.95 2.53 8.00
N GLY A 112 7.51 2.39 6.81
CA GLY A 112 7.20 3.27 5.69
C GLY A 112 5.77 3.14 5.19
N ALA A 113 5.19 1.95 5.28
CA ALA A 113 3.79 1.70 4.90
C ALA A 113 2.78 2.46 5.78
N LYS A 114 3.17 2.90 6.99
CA LYS A 114 2.34 3.75 7.86
C LYS A 114 1.87 5.03 7.19
N LEU A 115 2.66 5.58 6.27
CA LEU A 115 2.26 6.78 5.50
C LEU A 115 0.96 6.58 4.73
N GLU A 116 0.67 5.34 4.33
CA GLU A 116 -0.54 4.99 3.58
C GLU A 116 -1.66 4.50 4.51
N TYR A 117 -1.37 3.56 5.40
CA TYR A 117 -2.42 2.88 6.16
C TYR A 117 -2.84 3.60 7.44
N SER A 118 -2.03 4.48 8.03
CA SER A 118 -2.40 5.29 9.21
C SER A 118 -2.42 6.77 8.87
N LYS A 119 -3.62 7.30 8.71
CA LYS A 119 -3.83 8.72 8.37
C LYS A 119 -3.38 9.64 9.49
N SER A 120 -3.65 9.25 10.74
CA SER A 120 -3.23 10.00 11.92
C SER A 120 -1.71 10.06 12.03
N TRP A 121 -1.03 8.92 11.90
CA TRP A 121 0.43 8.87 11.92
C TRP A 121 1.05 9.68 10.78
N ALA A 122 0.52 9.55 9.55
CA ALA A 122 0.99 10.32 8.41
C ALA A 122 0.87 11.84 8.64
N LYS A 123 -0.24 12.28 9.25
CA LYS A 123 -0.46 13.69 9.60
C LYS A 123 0.49 14.19 10.69
N GLU A 124 0.71 13.38 11.72
CA GLU A 124 1.69 13.67 12.78
C GLU A 124 3.10 13.75 12.20
N PHE A 125 3.49 12.79 11.35
CA PHE A 125 4.77 12.79 10.65
C PHE A 125 4.96 14.04 9.78
N MET A 126 3.95 14.43 8.99
CA MET A 126 4.01 15.64 8.16
C MET A 126 4.17 16.90 9.01
N ARG A 127 3.46 17.00 10.14
CA ARG A 127 3.60 18.11 11.08
C ARG A 127 5.02 18.19 11.63
N ASP A 128 5.55 17.08 12.09
CA ASP A 128 6.87 17.02 12.74
C ASP A 128 8.02 17.26 11.72
N ALA A 129 7.79 16.90 10.46
CA ALA A 129 8.70 17.16 9.34
C ALA A 129 8.48 18.53 8.66
N ASN A 130 7.58 19.38 9.17
CA ASN A 130 7.21 20.66 8.57
C ASN A 130 6.72 20.56 7.10
N ILE A 131 6.08 19.46 6.74
CA ILE A 131 5.48 19.26 5.43
C ILE A 131 4.10 19.93 5.40
N PRO A 132 3.83 20.83 4.46
CA PRO A 132 2.52 21.49 4.35
C PRO A 132 1.39 20.47 4.20
N THR A 133 0.39 20.57 5.07
CA THR A 133 -0.79 19.69 5.04
C THR A 133 -2.00 20.42 5.63
N ALA A 134 -3.20 19.98 5.28
CA ALA A 134 -4.43 20.52 5.85
C ALA A 134 -4.46 20.30 7.38
N LYS A 135 -5.05 21.25 8.09
CA LYS A 135 -5.29 21.14 9.53
C LYS A 135 -6.07 19.86 9.82
N PHE A 136 -5.74 19.20 10.91
CA PHE A 136 -6.37 17.94 11.29
C PHE A 136 -6.53 17.84 12.81
N TRP A 137 -7.43 16.98 13.23
CA TRP A 137 -7.64 16.57 14.62
C TRP A 137 -7.73 15.05 14.64
N LYS A 138 -7.04 14.45 15.60
CA LYS A 138 -7.16 13.04 15.93
C LYS A 138 -8.09 12.94 17.13
N VAL A 139 -9.11 12.13 17.02
CA VAL A 139 -10.14 11.96 18.06
C VAL A 139 -10.29 10.49 18.42
N ASN A 140 -10.52 10.23 19.70
CA ASN A 140 -10.64 8.89 20.23
C ASN A 140 -12.02 8.63 20.85
N SER A 141 -12.90 9.63 20.84
CA SER A 141 -14.29 9.48 21.30
C SER A 141 -15.25 10.30 20.44
N LEU A 142 -16.50 9.90 20.44
CA LEU A 142 -17.58 10.62 19.76
C LEU A 142 -17.82 12.00 20.35
N GLU A 143 -17.69 12.13 21.67
CA GLU A 143 -17.87 13.39 22.41
C GLU A 143 -16.78 14.39 22.01
N GLU A 144 -15.54 13.95 21.94
CA GLU A 144 -14.41 14.78 21.50
C GLU A 144 -14.66 15.26 20.05
N ALA A 145 -15.05 14.35 19.17
CA ALA A 145 -15.37 14.68 17.79
C ALA A 145 -16.51 15.70 17.66
N LYS A 146 -17.61 15.49 18.38
CA LYS A 146 -18.75 16.43 18.41
C LYS A 146 -18.32 17.82 18.87
N SER A 147 -17.49 17.90 19.88
CA SER A 147 -16.98 19.18 20.39
C SER A 147 -16.19 19.95 19.32
N ILE A 148 -15.31 19.25 18.59
CA ILE A 148 -14.52 19.84 17.50
C ILE A 148 -15.41 20.27 16.34
N ILE A 149 -16.38 19.44 15.94
CA ILE A 149 -17.31 19.74 14.87
C ILE A 149 -18.15 20.98 15.19
N HIS A 150 -18.63 21.11 16.42
CA HIS A 150 -19.42 22.28 16.84
C HIS A 150 -18.58 23.57 16.80
N LEU A 151 -17.31 23.53 17.20
CA LEU A 151 -16.40 24.67 17.19
C LEU A 151 -15.92 25.07 15.79
N SER A 152 -16.01 24.16 14.81
CA SER A 152 -15.61 24.46 13.42
C SER A 152 -16.59 25.44 12.78
N SER A 153 -16.09 26.37 11.97
CA SER A 153 -16.90 27.28 11.16
C SER A 153 -17.44 26.65 9.85
N ILE A 154 -16.89 25.51 9.46
CA ILE A 154 -17.22 24.79 8.22
C ILE A 154 -17.40 23.30 8.52
N PRO A 155 -18.14 22.56 7.66
CA PRO A 155 -18.16 21.10 7.73
C PRO A 155 -16.75 20.51 7.60
N LEU A 156 -16.49 19.43 8.31
CA LEU A 156 -15.18 18.77 8.33
C LEU A 156 -15.21 17.44 7.57
N VAL A 157 -14.14 17.14 6.84
CA VAL A 157 -13.95 15.80 6.26
C VAL A 157 -13.65 14.83 7.40
N VAL A 158 -14.47 13.80 7.51
CA VAL A 158 -14.34 12.75 8.53
C VAL A 158 -13.67 11.54 7.91
N LYS A 159 -12.62 11.02 8.57
CA LYS A 159 -11.84 9.89 8.06
C LYS A 159 -11.61 8.87 9.15
N ALA A 160 -11.93 7.61 8.88
CA ALA A 160 -11.45 6.51 9.70
C ALA A 160 -9.94 6.34 9.56
N ASP A 161 -9.25 6.09 10.66
CA ASP A 161 -7.82 5.72 10.65
C ASP A 161 -7.68 4.22 10.37
N GLY A 162 -6.59 3.84 9.70
CA GLY A 162 -6.35 2.45 9.32
C GLY A 162 -6.83 2.08 7.91
N LEU A 163 -6.73 0.79 7.62
CA LEU A 163 -7.08 0.18 6.32
C LEU A 163 -8.60 0.03 6.18
N ALA A 164 -9.24 0.97 5.52
CA ALA A 164 -10.69 1.00 5.33
C ALA A 164 -11.14 0.69 3.88
N SER A 165 -10.24 0.18 3.02
CA SER A 165 -10.53 -0.19 1.61
C SER A 165 -11.32 0.89 0.84
N GLY A 166 -10.97 2.16 1.05
CA GLY A 166 -11.64 3.31 0.41
C GLY A 166 -13.00 3.71 1.02
N LYS A 167 -13.52 2.99 2.02
CA LYS A 167 -14.85 3.22 2.59
C LYS A 167 -14.87 4.08 3.87
N GLY A 168 -13.72 4.54 4.32
CA GLY A 168 -13.58 5.28 5.60
C GLY A 168 -13.40 6.79 5.43
N VAL A 169 -13.81 7.39 4.32
CA VAL A 169 -13.73 8.85 4.09
C VAL A 169 -15.12 9.39 3.77
N PHE A 170 -15.55 10.37 4.55
CA PHE A 170 -16.81 11.08 4.38
C PHE A 170 -16.53 12.56 4.14
N ILE A 171 -17.25 13.17 3.21
CA ILE A 171 -17.16 14.59 2.85
C ILE A 171 -18.55 15.18 3.07
N PRO A 172 -18.88 15.52 4.32
CA PRO A 172 -20.21 16.06 4.68
C PRO A 172 -20.39 17.50 4.21
N ASP A 173 -21.62 17.86 3.88
CA ASP A 173 -22.01 19.22 3.52
C ASP A 173 -22.52 20.04 4.71
N SER A 174 -22.77 19.40 5.87
CA SER A 174 -23.24 20.04 7.10
C SER A 174 -22.57 19.48 8.35
N LYS A 175 -22.67 20.20 9.49
CA LYS A 175 -22.18 19.70 10.79
C LYS A 175 -22.95 18.47 11.25
N GLU A 176 -24.24 18.42 11.00
CA GLU A 176 -25.12 17.30 11.32
C GLU A 176 -24.69 16.04 10.56
N GLU A 177 -24.28 16.19 9.31
CA GLU A 177 -23.71 15.09 8.53
C GLU A 177 -22.33 14.67 9.01
N CYS A 178 -21.49 15.62 9.44
CA CYS A 178 -20.22 15.30 10.10
C CYS A 178 -20.43 14.41 11.33
N ILE A 179 -21.43 14.76 12.17
CA ILE A 179 -21.77 13.98 13.36
C ILE A 179 -22.24 12.58 12.98
N ARG A 180 -23.18 12.46 12.03
CA ARG A 180 -23.68 11.14 11.57
C ARG A 180 -22.57 10.28 10.98
N ALA A 181 -21.67 10.86 10.17
CA ALA A 181 -20.53 10.16 9.63
C ALA A 181 -19.59 9.65 10.73
N THR A 182 -19.34 10.50 11.74
CA THR A 182 -18.52 10.14 12.89
C THR A 182 -19.16 9.02 13.71
N GLU A 183 -20.45 9.10 14.00
CA GLU A 183 -21.23 8.06 14.70
C GLU A 183 -21.16 6.73 13.95
N SER A 184 -21.29 6.76 12.61
CA SER A 184 -21.17 5.56 11.80
C SER A 184 -19.81 4.89 11.94
N ILE A 185 -18.73 5.65 11.99
CA ILE A 185 -17.38 5.12 12.13
C ILE A 185 -17.18 4.51 13.52
N PHE A 186 -17.61 5.19 14.59
CA PHE A 186 -17.49 4.67 15.95
C PHE A 186 -18.36 3.44 16.20
N ASN A 187 -19.58 3.40 15.64
CA ASN A 187 -20.52 2.28 15.80
C ASN A 187 -20.13 1.03 15.00
N LEU A 188 -19.39 1.17 13.90
CA LEU A 188 -18.97 0.05 13.06
C LEU A 188 -17.92 -0.86 13.72
N SER A 189 -17.53 -0.64 14.96
CA SER A 189 -16.56 -1.46 15.75
C SER A 189 -15.24 -1.75 15.03
N LEU A 190 -14.99 -1.10 13.91
CA LEU A 190 -14.06 -1.63 12.96
C LEU A 190 -12.73 -0.89 12.95
N ILE A 191 -12.58 0.18 13.72
CA ILE A 191 -11.30 0.88 13.56
C ILE A 191 -11.14 1.92 14.65
N HIS A 192 -10.01 1.90 15.31
CA HIS A 192 -9.51 3.06 16.06
C HIS A 192 -9.44 4.24 15.09
N ILE A 193 -10.07 5.31 15.45
CA ILE A 193 -10.10 6.56 14.69
C ILE A 193 -8.96 7.44 15.12
#